data_c95027f55dc07088d04c5bb043313211
#
_entry.id   c95027f55dc07088d04c5bb043313211
#
_cell.length_a   1.000
_cell.length_b   1.000
_cell.length_c   1.000
_cell.angle_alpha   90.00
_cell.angle_beta   90.00
_cell.angle_gamma   90.00
#
_symmetry.space_group_name_H-M   'P 1'
#
loop_
_entity.id
_entity.type
_entity.pdbx_description
1 polymer ?
#
loop_
_entity_poly.entity_id
_entity_poly.type
_entity_poly.pdbx_seq_one_letter_code
_entity_poly.pdbx_strand_id
1 'polypeptide(L)'
;MVSSNTAPSIIERVLAFFGGRKGTPTASRIQAEVVWRVGQDEESGKWVGYCEGLAITVQADSLDELHSLIPETMALLVQDLVEEGDLEEFLRLKGVRYSKSENAETPGVSIPCILFAAGQDDFERATA
;
A
#
# COMPACT_ATOMS: atom_id res chain seq x y z
N MET A 1 -11.43 5.40 -13.23
CA MET A 1 -10.77 5.20 -13.03
C MET A 1 -9.44 5.46 -13.15
N VAL A 2 -9.14 6.30 -13.42
CA VAL A 2 -7.84 6.71 -13.61
C VAL A 2 -6.99 6.69 -12.42
N SER A 3 -7.57 6.96 -11.28
CA SER A 3 -6.80 7.01 -10.04
C SER A 3 -6.14 5.68 -9.71
N SER A 4 -6.76 4.60 -10.13
CA SER A 4 -6.19 3.30 -9.80
C SER A 4 -4.88 3.07 -10.56
N ASN A 5 -4.67 3.76 -11.66
CA ASN A 5 -3.45 3.61 -12.41
C ASN A 5 -2.31 4.41 -11.80
N THR A 6 -2.64 5.42 -11.05
CA THR A 6 -1.62 6.31 -10.52
C THR A 6 -0.77 5.64 -9.46
N ALA A 7 -1.41 4.88 -8.58
CA ALA A 7 -0.70 4.29 -7.46
C ALA A 7 0.44 3.36 -7.88
N PRO A 8 0.21 2.40 -8.78
CA PRO A 8 1.32 1.55 -9.20
C PRO A 8 2.45 2.35 -9.83
N SER A 9 2.08 3.39 -10.59
CA SER A 9 3.11 4.21 -11.22
C SER A 9 4.00 4.90 -10.21
N ILE A 10 3.41 5.41 -9.14
CA ILE A 10 4.18 6.10 -8.12
C ILE A 10 5.14 5.13 -7.45
N ILE A 11 4.66 3.95 -7.10
CA ILE A 11 5.50 2.97 -6.45
C ILE A 11 6.64 2.54 -7.36
N GLU A 12 6.33 2.32 -8.62
CA GLU A 12 7.35 1.88 -9.56
C GLU A 12 8.40 2.94 -9.76
N ARG A 13 8.00 4.21 -9.80
CA ARG A 13 8.96 5.28 -9.98
C ARG A 13 9.91 5.38 -8.80
N VAL A 14 9.39 5.22 -7.60
CA VAL A 14 10.24 5.25 -6.43
C VAL A 14 11.29 4.16 -6.49
N LEU A 15 10.88 2.97 -6.86
CA LEU A 15 11.81 1.86 -6.90
C LEU A 15 12.80 1.97 -8.03
N ALA A 16 12.36 2.46 -9.18
CA ALA A 16 13.26 2.64 -10.30
C ALA A 16 14.36 3.61 -9.95
N PHE A 17 13.98 4.71 -9.30
CA PHE A 17 14.96 5.69 -8.89
C PHE A 17 15.96 5.08 -7.90
N PHE A 18 15.45 4.38 -6.91
CA PHE A 18 16.29 3.82 -5.87
C PHE A 18 17.22 2.75 -6.43
N GLY A 19 16.68 1.85 -7.21
CA GLY A 19 17.48 0.79 -7.79
C GLY A 19 18.54 1.32 -8.74
N GLY A 20 18.18 2.30 -9.55
CA GLY A 20 19.13 2.87 -10.48
C GLY A 20 20.28 3.53 -9.77
N ARG A 21 20.00 4.16 -8.65
CA ARG A 21 21.00 4.83 -7.90
C ARG A 21 22.05 3.87 -7.36
N LYS A 22 21.63 2.71 -6.98
CA LYS A 22 22.54 1.75 -6.40
C LYS A 22 23.35 1.00 -7.41
N GLY A 23 22.91 0.96 -8.64
CA GLY A 23 23.60 0.16 -9.60
C GLY A 23 23.64 -1.30 -9.21
N THR A 24 22.64 -1.74 -8.54
CA THR A 24 22.55 -3.07 -8.01
C THR A 24 22.49 -4.10 -9.12
N PRO A 25 23.27 -5.15 -9.02
CA PRO A 25 23.23 -6.17 -10.06
C PRO A 25 21.98 -7.02 -10.04
N THR A 26 21.32 -7.13 -8.90
CA THR A 26 20.14 -7.96 -8.83
C THR A 26 18.92 -7.20 -9.28
N ALA A 27 18.17 -7.79 -10.18
CA ALA A 27 16.91 -7.24 -10.63
C ALA A 27 15.80 -8.07 -10.01
N SER A 28 15.42 -7.76 -8.79
CA SER A 28 14.39 -8.54 -8.13
C SER A 28 13.07 -7.79 -8.15
N ARG A 29 12.00 -8.55 -8.10
CA ARG A 29 10.66 -8.01 -8.06
C ARG A 29 9.93 -8.59 -6.85
N ILE A 30 9.37 -7.71 -6.05
CA ILE A 30 8.59 -8.10 -4.87
C ILE A 30 7.14 -7.77 -5.14
N GLN A 31 6.27 -8.73 -4.93
CA GLN A 31 4.84 -8.56 -5.14
C GLN A 31 4.09 -8.98 -3.91
N ALA A 32 3.16 -8.14 -3.48
CA ALA A 32 2.31 -8.44 -2.33
C ALA A 32 0.96 -7.80 -2.57
N GLU A 33 -0.05 -8.26 -1.86
CA GLU A 33 -1.38 -7.69 -1.93
C GLU A 33 -1.83 -7.31 -0.55
N VAL A 34 -2.47 -6.17 -0.43
CA VAL A 34 -3.05 -5.75 0.84
C VAL A 34 -4.50 -5.38 0.61
N VAL A 35 -5.31 -5.63 1.61
CA VAL A 35 -6.74 -5.39 1.53
C VAL A 35 -7.09 -4.26 2.46
N TRP A 36 -7.83 -3.30 1.95
CA TRP A 36 -8.28 -2.15 2.72
C TRP A 36 -9.79 -2.21 2.83
N ARG A 37 -10.30 -1.94 4.01
CA ARG A 37 -11.72 -1.81 4.24
C ARG A 37 -12.05 -0.35 4.32
N VAL A 38 -13.07 0.08 3.57
CA VAL A 38 -13.41 1.48 3.41
C VAL A 38 -14.84 1.69 3.86
N GLY A 39 -15.06 2.66 4.71
CA GLY A 39 -16.41 2.96 5.17
C GLY A 39 -16.50 4.37 5.71
N GLN A 40 -17.70 4.79 6.02
CA GLN A 40 -17.96 6.12 6.54
C GLN A 40 -18.33 6.00 8.02
N ASP A 41 -17.68 6.78 8.85
CA ASP A 41 -17.99 6.81 10.26
C ASP A 41 -19.26 7.62 10.46
N GLU A 42 -20.25 7.00 11.07
CA GLU A 42 -21.54 7.64 11.20
C GLU A 42 -21.49 8.86 12.10
N GLU A 43 -20.67 8.82 13.13
CA GLU A 43 -20.63 9.92 14.08
C GLU A 43 -19.97 11.15 13.50
N SER A 44 -18.82 10.98 12.88
CA SER A 44 -18.06 12.10 12.39
C SER A 44 -18.34 12.43 10.94
N GLY A 45 -18.89 11.48 10.19
CA GLY A 45 -19.09 11.67 8.76
C GLY A 45 -17.84 11.49 7.94
N LYS A 46 -16.72 11.18 8.59
CA LYS A 46 -15.46 11.00 7.87
C LYS A 46 -15.42 9.68 7.16
N TRP A 47 -14.69 9.63 6.08
CA TRP A 47 -14.44 8.39 5.38
C TRP A 47 -13.14 7.80 5.90
N VAL A 48 -13.15 6.51 6.18
CA VAL A 48 -12.04 5.85 6.82
C VAL A 48 -11.64 4.62 6.03
N GLY A 49 -10.35 4.47 5.80
CA GLY A 49 -9.81 3.26 5.21
C GLY A 49 -8.91 2.58 6.22
N TYR A 50 -9.05 1.28 6.34
CA TYR A 50 -8.28 0.52 7.31
C TYR A 50 -7.67 -0.69 6.64
N CYS A 51 -6.38 -0.87 6.80
CA CYS A 51 -5.67 -2.06 6.31
C CYS A 51 -5.26 -2.89 7.51
N GLU A 52 -5.97 -3.98 7.71
CA GLU A 52 -5.73 -4.81 8.88
C GLU A 52 -4.34 -5.42 8.83
N GLY A 53 -3.93 -5.89 7.67
CA GLY A 53 -2.65 -6.54 7.54
C GLY A 53 -1.48 -5.64 7.91
N LEU A 54 -1.59 -4.36 7.64
CA LEU A 54 -0.52 -3.42 7.94
C LEU A 54 -0.80 -2.59 9.19
N ALA A 55 -2.00 -2.70 9.74
CA ALA A 55 -2.43 -1.92 10.91
C ALA A 55 -2.32 -0.41 10.64
N ILE A 56 -2.83 0.01 9.49
CA ILE A 56 -2.78 1.41 9.08
C ILE A 56 -4.20 1.90 8.86
N THR A 57 -4.49 3.10 9.36
CA THR A 57 -5.79 3.75 9.19
C THR A 57 -5.58 5.10 8.53
N VAL A 58 -6.44 5.42 7.57
CA VAL A 58 -6.40 6.69 6.86
C VAL A 58 -7.80 7.29 6.91
N GLN A 59 -7.91 8.58 7.16
CA GLN A 59 -9.18 9.28 7.19
C GLN A 59 -9.21 10.40 6.17
N ALA A 60 -10.40 10.68 5.65
CA ALA A 60 -10.57 11.75 4.69
C ALA A 60 -11.97 12.32 4.82
N ASP A 61 -12.17 13.51 4.28
CA ASP A 61 -13.47 14.16 4.33
C ASP A 61 -14.43 13.63 3.26
N SER A 62 -13.91 13.03 2.22
CA SER A 62 -14.74 12.48 1.15
C SER A 62 -14.17 11.15 0.69
N LEU A 63 -14.99 10.38 0.02
CA LEU A 63 -14.55 9.10 -0.52
C LEU A 63 -13.50 9.30 -1.62
N ASP A 64 -13.68 10.32 -2.44
CA ASP A 64 -12.70 10.61 -3.48
C ASP A 64 -11.34 10.92 -2.88
N GLU A 65 -11.34 11.70 -1.83
CA GLU A 65 -10.09 12.03 -1.16
C GLU A 65 -9.45 10.79 -0.56
N LEU A 66 -10.28 9.92 0.03
CA LEU A 66 -9.77 8.69 0.62
C LEU A 66 -9.12 7.81 -0.43
N HIS A 67 -9.76 7.71 -1.61
CA HIS A 67 -9.21 6.90 -2.68
C HIS A 67 -7.87 7.43 -3.18
N SER A 68 -7.63 8.72 -3.01
CA SER A 68 -6.33 9.29 -3.35
C SER A 68 -5.32 9.10 -2.23
N LEU A 69 -5.78 9.19 -0.99
CA LEU A 69 -4.87 9.10 0.15
C LEU A 69 -4.33 7.70 0.37
N ILE A 70 -5.12 6.69 0.10
CA ILE A 70 -4.67 5.32 0.34
C ILE A 70 -3.44 4.97 -0.50
N PRO A 71 -3.46 5.14 -1.83
CA PRO A 71 -2.26 4.83 -2.60
C PRO A 71 -1.10 5.76 -2.28
N GLU A 72 -1.39 7.01 -1.93
CA GLU A 72 -0.33 7.94 -1.56
C GLU A 72 0.36 7.50 -0.28
N THR A 73 -0.44 7.08 0.70
CA THR A 73 0.10 6.57 1.96
C THR A 73 0.96 5.34 1.72
N MET A 74 0.48 4.44 0.87
CA MET A 74 1.24 3.23 0.57
C MET A 74 2.54 3.56 -0.15
N ALA A 75 2.51 4.52 -1.06
CA ALA A 75 3.72 4.88 -1.78
C ALA A 75 4.79 5.42 -0.83
N LEU A 76 4.37 6.26 0.11
CA LEU A 76 5.32 6.81 1.08
C LEU A 76 5.88 5.73 1.99
N LEU A 77 5.02 4.82 2.43
CA LEU A 77 5.48 3.73 3.29
C LEU A 77 6.49 2.85 2.56
N VAL A 78 6.18 2.48 1.32
CA VAL A 78 7.08 1.63 0.56
C VAL A 78 8.40 2.35 0.31
N GLN A 79 8.33 3.63 0.02
CA GLN A 79 9.55 4.41 -0.21
C GLN A 79 10.45 4.37 1.01
N ASP A 80 9.89 4.61 2.19
CA ASP A 80 10.69 4.58 3.42
C ASP A 80 11.30 3.21 3.66
N LEU A 81 10.51 2.16 3.47
CA LEU A 81 10.99 0.82 3.75
C LEU A 81 12.07 0.40 2.76
N VAL A 82 11.94 0.79 1.50
CA VAL A 82 12.94 0.46 0.51
C VAL A 82 14.23 1.21 0.80
N GLU A 83 14.13 2.48 1.18
CA GLU A 83 15.32 3.26 1.47
C GLU A 83 16.09 2.71 2.65
N GLU A 84 15.39 2.16 3.63
CA GLU A 84 16.04 1.61 4.79
C GLU A 84 16.39 0.14 4.65
N GLY A 85 15.95 -0.50 3.57
CA GLY A 85 16.23 -1.90 3.36
C GLY A 85 15.40 -2.82 4.21
N ASP A 86 14.26 -2.37 4.69
CA ASP A 86 13.46 -3.10 5.65
C ASP A 86 12.17 -3.65 5.08
N LEU A 87 11.95 -3.54 3.76
CA LEU A 87 10.66 -3.90 3.21
C LEU A 87 10.27 -5.36 3.46
N GLU A 88 11.18 -6.28 3.17
CA GLU A 88 10.86 -7.69 3.31
C GLU A 88 10.63 -8.05 4.76
N GLU A 89 11.46 -7.52 5.64
CA GLU A 89 11.28 -7.80 7.06
C GLU A 89 9.96 -7.23 7.56
N PHE A 90 9.60 -6.04 7.11
CA PHE A 90 8.35 -5.42 7.50
C PHE A 90 7.17 -6.30 7.08
N LEU A 91 7.16 -6.75 5.83
CA LEU A 91 6.08 -7.59 5.34
C LEU A 91 6.00 -8.88 6.15
N ARG A 92 7.15 -9.47 6.47
CA ARG A 92 7.17 -10.70 7.23
C ARG A 92 6.64 -10.48 8.65
N LEU A 93 7.05 -9.39 9.28
CA LEU A 93 6.61 -9.12 10.64
C LEU A 93 5.12 -8.82 10.70
N LYS A 94 4.58 -8.20 9.67
CA LYS A 94 3.15 -7.92 9.62
C LYS A 94 2.33 -9.11 9.16
N GLY A 95 2.99 -10.19 8.77
CA GLY A 95 2.26 -11.35 8.31
C GLY A 95 1.67 -11.20 6.93
N VAL A 96 2.19 -10.28 6.13
CA VAL A 96 1.73 -10.07 4.78
C VAL A 96 2.49 -11.01 3.86
N ARG A 97 1.75 -11.78 3.07
CA ARG A 97 2.38 -12.69 2.14
C ARG A 97 2.95 -11.91 0.97
N TYR A 98 4.12 -12.29 0.55
CA TYR A 98 4.72 -11.65 -0.62
C TYR A 98 5.54 -12.69 -1.37
N SER A 99 5.79 -12.39 -2.63
CA SER A 99 6.65 -13.23 -3.45
C SER A 99 7.81 -12.38 -3.97
N LYS A 100 8.93 -13.03 -4.19
CA LYS A 100 10.12 -12.34 -4.68
C LYS A 100 10.66 -13.12 -5.85
N SER A 101 10.89 -12.42 -6.96
CA SER A 101 11.46 -13.01 -8.15
C SER A 101 12.82 -12.40 -8.41
N GLU A 102 13.82 -13.25 -8.56
CA GLU A 102 15.15 -12.77 -8.90
C GLU A 102 15.28 -12.66 -10.40
N ASN A 103 16.11 -11.74 -10.83
CA ASN A 103 16.37 -11.53 -12.25
C ASN A 103 15.09 -11.29 -13.03
N ALA A 104 14.20 -10.50 -12.47
CA ALA A 104 12.93 -10.19 -13.12
C ALA A 104 13.15 -9.22 -14.26
N GLU A 105 12.34 -9.36 -15.31
CA GLU A 105 12.41 -8.44 -16.42
C GLU A 105 12.01 -7.06 -15.99
N THR A 106 11.06 -6.96 -15.07
CA THR A 106 10.59 -5.69 -14.57
C THR A 106 10.83 -5.66 -13.06
N PRO A 107 12.01 -5.21 -12.65
CA PRO A 107 12.29 -5.16 -11.21
C PRO A 107 11.45 -4.09 -10.53
N GLY A 108 11.29 -4.23 -9.24
CA GLY A 108 10.56 -3.25 -8.47
C GLY A 108 9.67 -3.89 -7.44
N VAL A 109 8.80 -3.08 -6.88
CA VAL A 109 7.85 -3.54 -5.88
C VAL A 109 6.44 -3.24 -6.40
N SER A 110 5.56 -4.21 -6.29
CA SER A 110 4.18 -4.04 -6.69
C SER A 110 3.30 -4.48 -5.53
N ILE A 111 2.58 -3.53 -4.93
CA ILE A 111 1.68 -3.83 -3.81
C ILE A 111 0.33 -3.20 -4.12
N PRO A 112 -0.48 -3.89 -4.91
CA PRO A 112 -1.80 -3.35 -5.21
C PRO A 112 -2.67 -3.34 -3.97
N CYS A 113 -3.51 -2.32 -3.87
CA CYS A 113 -4.42 -2.15 -2.76
C CYS A 113 -5.81 -2.55 -3.23
N ILE A 114 -6.36 -3.57 -2.62
CA ILE A 114 -7.71 -4.03 -2.93
C ILE A 114 -8.64 -3.38 -1.93
N LEU A 115 -9.63 -2.66 -2.42
CA LEU A 115 -10.53 -1.91 -1.56
C LEU A 115 -11.88 -2.59 -1.50
N PHE A 116 -12.37 -2.78 -0.29
CA PHE A 116 -13.68 -3.32 -0.03
C PHE A 116 -14.53 -2.31 0.69
N ALA A 117 -15.80 -2.24 0.38
CA ALA A 117 -16.73 -1.49 1.20
C ALA A 117 -16.97 -2.30 2.47
N ALA A 118 -16.61 -1.75 3.59
CA ALA A 118 -16.77 -2.44 4.87
C ALA A 118 -18.21 -2.36 5.33
N GLY A 119 -18.68 -3.43 5.94
CA GLY A 119 -19.96 -3.39 6.63
C GLY A 119 -19.80 -2.56 7.88
N GLN A 120 -20.93 -2.11 8.40
CA GLN A 120 -20.89 -1.24 9.56
C GLN A 120 -20.19 -1.89 10.75
N ASP A 121 -20.50 -3.15 11.00
CA ASP A 121 -19.91 -3.85 12.13
C ASP A 121 -18.41 -4.03 11.96
N ASP A 122 -17.99 -4.40 10.76
CA ASP A 122 -16.56 -4.57 10.50
C ASP A 122 -15.81 -3.27 10.70
N PHE A 123 -16.43 -2.19 10.23
CA PHE A 123 -15.80 -0.90 10.29
C PHE A 123 -15.63 -0.43 11.73
N GLU A 124 -16.67 -0.59 12.53
CA GLU A 124 -16.60 -0.19 13.93
C GLU A 124 -15.58 -1.01 14.70
N ARG A 125 -15.49 -2.30 14.39
CA ARG A 125 -14.51 -3.15 15.05
C ARG A 125 -13.10 -2.71 14.69
N ALA A 126 -12.88 -2.35 13.44
CA ALA A 126 -11.56 -1.96 12.99
C ALA A 126 -11.09 -0.66 13.60
N THR A 127 -12.01 0.25 13.89
CA THR A 127 -11.65 1.57 14.40
C THR A 127 -11.78 1.72 15.92
N ALA A 128 -12.28 0.71 16.56
CA ALA A 128 -12.53 0.79 18.01
C ALA A 128 -11.25 0.76 18.85
#